data_f8dcb952b728b6a2c4808a0dbef75fe4
#
_entry.id   f8dcb952b728b6a2c4808a0dbef75fe4
#
_cell.length_a   1.000
_cell.length_b   1.000
_cell.length_c   1.000
_cell.angle_alpha   90.00
_cell.angle_beta   90.00
_cell.angle_gamma   90.00
#
_symmetry.space_group_name_H-M   'P 1'
#
loop_
_entity.id
_entity.type
_entity.pdbx_description
1 polymer ?
#
loop_
_entity_poly.entity_id
_entity_poly.type
_entity_poly.pdbx_seq_one_letter_code
_entity_poly.pdbx_strand_id
1 'polypeptide(L)'
;MNKLVLLLVSALLAFSCCSGQSSSTCKEKCNADGEQLCHAQCNADGQAHCSQQCNAHREPQCNVEKADYLNSLKAQGLIDVMDSIPGLDVYLVYSTPYNFMGRVLYKNLDRALLAEPAYKKLKRAQEILREKRMDLHFLIYDAVRPVSIQREMWKVVEGTNLEDFVANPHKRKGGPHNFGIAVDLTLCDCAGNPLPMGSEYDYFGDRARVDKEEELFKSGEITYRELKNRQLLREIMVEAGWIVEPSEWWHFGAMTTKEASEKLPVIE
;
A
#
# COMPACT_ATOMS: atom_id res chain seq x y z
N MET A 1 -38.13 47.31 -30.27
CA MET A 1 -37.27 47.66 -29.14
C MET A 1 -37.55 46.65 -28.01
N ASN A 2 -36.89 45.54 -27.97
CA ASN A 2 -36.97 44.60 -26.85
C ASN A 2 -35.56 44.19 -26.45
N LYS A 3 -35.20 44.56 -25.23
CA LYS A 3 -33.95 44.26 -24.61
C LYS A 3 -33.94 42.80 -24.16
N LEU A 4 -33.10 41.99 -24.74
CA LEU A 4 -32.79 40.61 -24.31
C LEU A 4 -31.80 40.72 -23.14
N VAL A 5 -32.25 40.39 -21.94
CA VAL A 5 -31.42 40.30 -20.75
C VAL A 5 -30.76 38.89 -20.76
N LEU A 6 -29.48 38.86 -20.98
CA LEU A 6 -28.67 37.65 -20.91
C LEU A 6 -28.34 37.36 -19.43
N LEU A 7 -29.00 36.40 -18.82
CA LEU A 7 -28.67 35.88 -17.51
C LEU A 7 -27.49 34.92 -17.67
N LEU A 8 -26.29 35.39 -17.34
CA LEU A 8 -25.12 34.55 -17.10
C LEU A 8 -25.31 33.79 -15.78
N VAL A 9 -25.71 32.54 -15.87
CA VAL A 9 -25.67 31.61 -14.75
C VAL A 9 -24.20 31.14 -14.64
N SER A 10 -23.46 31.75 -13.72
CA SER A 10 -22.15 31.27 -13.31
C SER A 10 -22.34 29.96 -12.57
N ALA A 11 -22.14 28.84 -13.25
CA ALA A 11 -21.96 27.55 -12.60
C ALA A 11 -20.60 27.56 -11.92
N LEU A 12 -20.54 27.94 -10.65
CA LEU A 12 -19.43 27.63 -9.74
C LEU A 12 -19.48 26.11 -9.51
N LEU A 13 -18.76 25.36 -10.35
CA LEU A 13 -18.38 24.00 -10.05
C LEU A 13 -17.46 24.07 -8.84
N ALA A 14 -17.95 23.59 -7.72
CA ALA A 14 -17.17 23.39 -6.51
C ALA A 14 -16.12 22.31 -6.79
N PHE A 15 -14.93 22.74 -7.22
CA PHE A 15 -13.72 21.95 -7.15
C PHE A 15 -13.26 21.90 -5.70
N SER A 16 -13.68 20.87 -4.98
CA SER A 16 -13.15 20.57 -3.65
C SER A 16 -13.32 19.07 -3.37
N CYS A 17 -12.44 18.29 -3.95
CA CYS A 17 -12.12 16.97 -3.44
C CYS A 17 -10.62 16.79 -3.64
N CYS A 18 -9.90 16.48 -2.59
CA CYS A 18 -8.46 16.29 -2.50
C CYS A 18 -7.58 17.53 -2.28
N SER A 19 -8.11 18.64 -1.79
CA SER A 19 -7.27 19.66 -1.16
C SER A 19 -7.26 19.44 0.35
N GLY A 20 -6.19 18.81 0.84
CA GLY A 20 -5.62 18.89 2.18
C GLY A 20 -6.53 19.30 3.35
N GLN A 21 -7.64 18.59 3.59
CA GLN A 21 -8.24 18.57 4.91
C GLN A 21 -7.89 17.21 5.51
N SER A 22 -7.02 17.26 6.51
CA SER A 22 -6.77 16.14 7.42
C SER A 22 -8.11 15.52 7.80
N SER A 23 -8.29 14.24 7.44
CA SER A 23 -9.28 13.39 8.09
C SER A 23 -9.20 13.68 9.58
N SER A 24 -10.34 13.82 10.22
CA SER A 24 -10.40 13.93 11.67
C SER A 24 -9.80 12.65 12.25
N THR A 25 -8.49 12.65 12.39
CA THR A 25 -7.79 11.72 13.24
C THR A 25 -8.50 11.77 14.58
N CYS A 26 -9.01 10.64 15.04
CA CYS A 26 -9.33 10.49 16.44
C CYS A 26 -8.09 10.97 17.20
N LYS A 27 -8.17 12.15 17.82
CA LYS A 27 -7.08 12.68 18.62
C LYS A 27 -6.90 11.68 19.75
N GLU A 28 -5.71 11.12 19.83
CA GLU A 28 -5.26 10.33 20.95
C GLU A 28 -5.63 11.08 22.24
N LYS A 29 -6.45 10.47 23.07
CA LYS A 29 -6.74 10.97 24.40
C LYS A 29 -5.94 10.12 25.38
N CYS A 30 -4.96 10.76 26.01
CA CYS A 30 -4.35 10.19 27.21
C CYS A 30 -5.27 10.47 28.42
N ASN A 31 -5.30 9.54 29.39
CA ASN A 31 -5.89 9.82 30.70
C ASN A 31 -5.03 10.83 31.48
N ALA A 32 -5.49 11.25 32.65
CA ALA A 32 -4.81 12.23 33.50
C ALA A 32 -3.40 11.78 33.94
N ASP A 33 -3.08 10.49 33.82
CA ASP A 33 -1.81 9.87 34.20
C ASP A 33 -0.88 9.63 33.01
N GLY A 34 -1.26 10.09 31.80
CA GLY A 34 -0.44 9.97 30.57
C GLY A 34 -0.51 8.60 29.89
N GLU A 35 -1.44 7.73 30.24
CA GLU A 35 -1.65 6.44 29.59
C GLU A 35 -2.41 6.60 28.27
N GLN A 36 -1.83 6.11 27.20
CA GLN A 36 -2.42 6.12 25.86
C GLN A 36 -3.47 5.01 25.74
N LEU A 37 -4.70 5.41 25.42
CA LEU A 37 -5.78 4.44 25.14
C LEU A 37 -5.63 3.91 23.73
N CYS A 38 -5.29 2.63 23.61
CA CYS A 38 -5.05 1.95 22.34
C CYS A 38 -6.31 1.88 21.47
N HIS A 39 -6.12 2.10 20.18
CA HIS A 39 -7.02 1.84 19.04
C HIS A 39 -8.52 1.73 19.36
N ALA A 40 -9.18 2.88 19.33
CA ALA A 40 -10.62 2.93 19.33
C ALA A 40 -11.15 2.53 17.93
N GLN A 41 -11.82 1.40 17.82
CA GLN A 41 -12.78 1.19 16.74
C GLN A 41 -14.00 2.05 17.03
N CYS A 42 -14.30 3.00 16.15
CA CYS A 42 -15.55 3.75 16.23
C CYS A 42 -16.69 2.87 15.73
N ASN A 43 -17.76 2.75 16.52
CA ASN A 43 -19.03 2.18 16.05
C ASN A 43 -19.71 3.17 15.09
N ALA A 44 -20.82 2.76 14.46
CA ALA A 44 -21.57 3.57 13.52
C ALA A 44 -22.04 4.93 14.08
N ASP A 45 -22.01 5.12 15.39
CA ASP A 45 -22.45 6.33 16.11
C ASP A 45 -21.25 7.21 16.55
N GLY A 46 -20.01 6.87 16.14
CA GLY A 46 -18.80 7.65 16.44
C GLY A 46 -18.29 7.53 17.89
N GLN A 47 -18.77 6.55 18.66
CA GLN A 47 -18.30 6.29 20.03
C GLN A 47 -17.16 5.26 20.03
N ALA A 48 -16.06 5.62 20.70
CA ALA A 48 -14.88 4.78 20.85
C ALA A 48 -15.08 3.71 21.94
N HIS A 49 -14.91 2.44 21.59
CA HIS A 49 -14.83 1.35 22.57
C HIS A 49 -13.38 0.89 22.67
N CYS A 50 -12.77 1.01 23.84
CA CYS A 50 -11.44 0.50 24.14
C CYS A 50 -11.54 -0.83 24.91
N SER A 51 -10.91 -1.89 24.37
CA SER A 51 -10.98 -3.23 24.98
C SER A 51 -9.67 -3.72 25.64
N GLN A 52 -8.59 -2.92 25.67
CA GLN A 52 -7.36 -3.32 26.36
C GLN A 52 -6.60 -2.13 26.97
N GLN A 53 -6.20 -2.27 28.24
CA GLN A 53 -5.26 -1.38 28.92
C GLN A 53 -3.82 -1.74 28.52
N CYS A 54 -3.07 -0.79 27.95
CA CYS A 54 -1.64 -0.94 27.70
C CYS A 54 -0.83 -0.52 28.94
N ASN A 55 0.20 -1.30 29.30
CA ASN A 55 1.09 -0.99 30.41
C ASN A 55 2.02 0.17 30.05
N ALA A 56 1.87 1.31 30.70
CA ALA A 56 2.58 2.58 30.48
C ALA A 56 4.12 2.52 30.49
N HIS A 57 4.73 1.45 30.98
CA HIS A 57 6.19 1.31 31.05
C HIS A 57 6.85 0.72 29.80
N ARG A 58 6.08 0.22 28.80
CA ARG A 58 6.63 -0.38 27.56
C ARG A 58 6.64 0.54 26.34
N GLU A 59 5.81 1.57 26.31
CA GLU A 59 5.62 2.43 25.14
C GLU A 59 6.83 3.29 24.74
N PRO A 60 7.55 3.97 25.66
CA PRO A 60 8.71 4.77 25.27
C PRO A 60 9.81 3.94 24.59
N GLN A 61 10.02 2.72 25.07
CA GLN A 61 11.04 1.81 24.52
C GLN A 61 10.65 1.28 23.15
N CYS A 62 9.39 0.94 22.93
CA CYS A 62 8.88 0.50 21.63
C CYS A 62 9.00 1.60 20.56
N ASN A 63 8.71 2.84 20.91
CA ASN A 63 8.83 3.98 20.00
C ASN A 63 10.30 4.27 19.63
N VAL A 64 11.23 4.11 20.55
CA VAL A 64 12.67 4.25 20.30
C VAL A 64 13.15 3.14 19.35
N GLU A 65 12.79 1.88 19.60
CA GLU A 65 13.16 0.74 18.76
C GLU A 65 12.65 0.89 17.32
N LYS A 66 11.40 1.37 17.14
CA LYS A 66 10.84 1.66 15.82
C LYS A 66 11.59 2.79 15.11
N ALA A 67 11.88 3.87 15.82
CA ALA A 67 12.61 5.01 15.25
C ALA A 67 14.03 4.59 14.84
N ASP A 68 14.72 3.83 15.67
CA ASP A 68 16.07 3.33 15.38
C ASP A 68 16.06 2.38 14.19
N TYR A 69 15.06 1.49 14.11
CA TYR A 69 14.92 0.59 12.96
C TYR A 69 14.66 1.36 11.68
N LEU A 70 13.72 2.32 11.68
CA LEU A 70 13.45 3.18 10.54
C LEU A 70 14.70 3.98 10.10
N ASN A 71 15.45 4.53 11.04
CA ASN A 71 16.70 5.23 10.77
C ASN A 71 17.74 4.30 10.15
N SER A 72 17.82 3.05 10.62
CA SER A 72 18.72 2.05 10.06
C SER A 72 18.38 1.71 8.60
N LEU A 73 17.08 1.63 8.26
CA LEU A 73 16.63 1.41 6.89
C LEU A 73 16.95 2.62 5.99
N LYS A 74 16.71 3.84 6.49
CA LYS A 74 17.06 5.08 5.78
C LYS A 74 18.59 5.20 5.54
N ALA A 75 19.40 4.78 6.51
CA ALA A 75 20.85 4.74 6.38
C ALA A 75 21.35 3.74 5.32
N GLN A 76 20.56 2.74 4.98
CA GLN A 76 20.82 1.81 3.87
C GLN A 76 20.37 2.38 2.51
N GLY A 77 19.94 3.64 2.45
CA GLY A 77 19.55 4.32 1.21
C GLY A 77 18.08 4.15 0.84
N LEU A 78 17.24 3.65 1.75
CA LEU A 78 15.80 3.58 1.53
C LEU A 78 15.13 4.92 1.81
N ILE A 79 14.17 5.27 0.96
CA ILE A 79 13.43 6.53 1.01
C ILE A 79 12.02 6.25 1.54
N ASP A 80 11.61 6.98 2.56
CA ASP A 80 10.27 6.95 3.08
C ASP A 80 9.31 7.68 2.12
N VAL A 81 8.39 6.93 1.53
CA VAL A 81 7.47 7.47 0.52
C VAL A 81 6.39 8.36 1.13
N MET A 82 6.03 8.13 2.41
CA MET A 82 4.98 8.90 3.08
C MET A 82 5.42 10.35 3.31
N ASP A 83 6.70 10.59 3.59
CA ASP A 83 7.24 11.94 3.79
C ASP A 83 7.50 12.66 2.46
N SER A 84 7.67 11.90 1.37
CA SER A 84 8.25 12.39 0.12
C SER A 84 7.28 12.49 -1.05
N ILE A 85 6.14 11.77 -1.00
CA ILE A 85 5.13 11.75 -2.08
C ILE A 85 3.76 12.07 -1.48
N PRO A 86 3.29 13.33 -1.62
CA PRO A 86 1.99 13.72 -1.07
C PRO A 86 0.81 12.98 -1.73
N GLY A 87 -0.19 12.61 -0.92
CA GLY A 87 -1.43 12.00 -1.40
C GLY A 87 -1.30 10.52 -1.73
N LEU A 88 -0.36 9.84 -1.08
CA LEU A 88 -0.33 8.39 -0.95
C LEU A 88 -0.92 8.00 0.40
N ASP A 89 -1.72 6.95 0.42
CA ASP A 89 -2.10 6.27 1.66
C ASP A 89 -1.27 4.99 1.82
N VAL A 90 -1.02 4.62 3.07
CA VAL A 90 -0.25 3.42 3.42
C VAL A 90 -1.01 2.61 4.46
N TYR A 91 -1.24 1.36 4.15
CA TYR A 91 -1.78 0.36 5.05
C TYR A 91 -0.95 -0.91 4.91
N LEU A 92 0.18 -0.96 5.62
CA LEU A 92 1.05 -2.14 5.58
C LEU A 92 0.33 -3.35 6.17
N VAL A 93 -0.13 -4.25 5.32
CA VAL A 93 -0.95 -5.40 5.71
C VAL A 93 -0.21 -6.29 6.71
N TYR A 94 1.10 -6.45 6.57
CA TYR A 94 1.93 -7.25 7.46
C TYR A 94 2.25 -6.60 8.82
N SER A 95 1.88 -5.33 9.02
CA SER A 95 1.87 -4.70 10.35
C SER A 95 0.59 -4.99 11.14
N THR A 96 -0.33 -5.75 10.56
CA THR A 96 -1.61 -6.16 11.15
C THR A 96 -1.73 -7.69 11.17
N PRO A 97 -2.67 -8.27 11.93
CA PRO A 97 -2.94 -9.71 11.84
C PRO A 97 -3.80 -10.11 10.63
N TYR A 98 -4.29 -9.14 9.84
CA TYR A 98 -5.18 -9.36 8.69
C TYR A 98 -4.37 -9.65 7.41
N ASN A 99 -3.49 -10.64 7.47
CA ASN A 99 -2.67 -11.14 6.36
C ASN A 99 -2.73 -12.68 6.34
N PHE A 100 -2.18 -13.30 5.30
CA PHE A 100 -2.23 -14.76 5.14
C PHE A 100 -1.50 -15.53 6.26
N MET A 101 -0.61 -14.89 7.02
CA MET A 101 0.08 -15.48 8.17
C MET A 101 -0.75 -15.43 9.47
N GLY A 102 -1.88 -14.66 9.50
CA GLY A 102 -2.76 -14.51 10.66
C GLY A 102 -2.11 -13.82 11.86
N ARG A 103 -0.98 -13.13 11.70
CA ARG A 103 -0.24 -12.46 12.77
C ARG A 103 0.54 -11.26 12.28
N VAL A 104 0.89 -10.35 13.21
CA VAL A 104 1.77 -9.22 12.92
C VAL A 104 3.18 -9.73 12.63
N LEU A 105 3.70 -9.37 11.45
CA LEU A 105 5.08 -9.64 11.03
C LEU A 105 5.97 -8.39 11.17
N TYR A 106 5.48 -7.23 10.79
CA TYR A 106 6.18 -5.95 10.89
C TYR A 106 6.00 -5.34 12.28
N LYS A 107 6.84 -5.74 13.24
CA LYS A 107 6.75 -5.23 14.62
C LYS A 107 7.26 -3.80 14.75
N ASN A 108 8.32 -3.46 13.99
CA ASN A 108 9.02 -2.17 14.05
C ASN A 108 8.98 -1.41 12.71
N LEU A 109 8.26 -1.93 11.70
CA LEU A 109 8.10 -1.31 10.39
C LEU A 109 6.64 -0.91 10.19
N ASP A 110 6.36 0.37 10.28
CA ASP A 110 5.03 0.97 10.08
C ASP A 110 5.02 2.03 8.96
N ARG A 111 6.10 2.11 8.20
CA ARG A 111 6.29 3.05 7.10
C ARG A 111 6.68 2.33 5.82
N ALA A 112 6.17 2.81 4.70
CA ALA A 112 6.54 2.30 3.39
C ALA A 112 7.85 2.95 2.91
N LEU A 113 8.89 2.14 2.71
CA LEU A 113 10.18 2.59 2.20
C LEU A 113 10.51 1.89 0.89
N LEU A 114 11.17 2.61 -0.01
CA LEU A 114 11.63 2.12 -1.30
C LEU A 114 13.08 2.52 -1.56
N ALA A 115 13.80 1.70 -2.31
CA ALA A 115 15.07 2.08 -2.90
C ALA A 115 14.86 3.20 -3.94
N GLU A 116 15.86 4.03 -4.17
CA GLU A 116 15.76 5.23 -5.01
C GLU A 116 15.14 4.98 -6.41
N PRO A 117 15.48 3.91 -7.15
CA PRO A 117 14.87 3.65 -8.46
C PRO A 117 13.35 3.42 -8.38
N ALA A 118 12.88 2.69 -7.35
CA ALA A 118 11.47 2.43 -7.12
C ALA A 118 10.74 3.70 -6.64
N TYR A 119 11.34 4.44 -5.74
CA TYR A 119 10.83 5.74 -5.29
C TYR A 119 10.57 6.71 -6.45
N LYS A 120 11.55 6.87 -7.37
CA LYS A 120 11.40 7.76 -8.53
C LYS A 120 10.22 7.35 -9.42
N LYS A 121 10.05 6.06 -9.65
CA LYS A 121 8.94 5.52 -10.44
C LYS A 121 7.60 5.69 -9.73
N LEU A 122 7.53 5.48 -8.42
CA LEU A 122 6.29 5.69 -7.66
C LEU A 122 5.87 7.16 -7.66
N LYS A 123 6.83 8.07 -7.49
CA LYS A 123 6.58 9.51 -7.62
C LYS A 123 6.01 9.86 -8.99
N ARG A 124 6.59 9.30 -10.07
CA ARG A 124 6.06 9.51 -11.43
C ARG A 124 4.66 8.89 -11.61
N ALA A 125 4.42 7.71 -11.07
CA ALA A 125 3.09 7.09 -11.09
C ALA A 125 2.04 7.97 -10.40
N GLN A 126 2.38 8.58 -9.25
CA GLN A 126 1.50 9.49 -8.53
C GLN A 126 1.20 10.77 -9.34
N GLU A 127 2.17 11.29 -10.07
CA GLU A 127 1.96 12.43 -10.98
C GLU A 127 0.98 12.05 -12.10
N ILE A 128 1.20 10.92 -12.78
CA ILE A 128 0.33 10.40 -13.83
C ILE A 128 -1.09 10.14 -13.31
N LEU A 129 -1.22 9.54 -12.13
CA LEU A 129 -2.53 9.31 -11.52
C LEU A 129 -3.28 10.61 -11.31
N ARG A 130 -2.62 11.64 -10.78
CA ARG A 130 -3.22 12.96 -10.57
C ARG A 130 -3.62 13.65 -11.88
N GLU A 131 -2.83 13.49 -12.94
CA GLU A 131 -3.15 14.03 -14.27
C GLU A 131 -4.40 13.36 -14.86
N LYS A 132 -4.54 12.03 -14.69
CA LYS A 132 -5.63 11.23 -15.29
C LYS A 132 -6.88 11.15 -14.41
N ARG A 133 -6.73 11.05 -13.09
CA ARG A 133 -7.80 10.74 -12.13
C ARG A 133 -7.54 11.42 -10.78
N MET A 134 -7.86 12.71 -10.70
CA MET A 134 -7.74 13.50 -9.46
C MET A 134 -8.64 13.01 -8.31
N ASP A 135 -9.65 12.20 -8.62
CA ASP A 135 -10.58 11.59 -7.69
C ASP A 135 -10.07 10.29 -7.06
N LEU A 136 -8.87 9.84 -7.46
CA LEU A 136 -8.25 8.63 -6.95
C LEU A 136 -6.88 8.90 -6.35
N HIS A 137 -6.44 8.01 -5.47
CA HIS A 137 -5.09 7.98 -4.92
C HIS A 137 -4.62 6.53 -4.74
N PHE A 138 -3.31 6.33 -4.53
CA PHE A 138 -2.77 5.01 -4.23
C PHE A 138 -2.88 4.68 -2.75
N LEU A 139 -3.18 3.41 -2.45
CA LEU A 139 -3.03 2.79 -1.15
C LEU A 139 -1.96 1.69 -1.24
N ILE A 140 -0.88 1.83 -0.50
CA ILE A 140 0.23 0.89 -0.47
C ILE A 140 -0.05 -0.18 0.59
N TYR A 141 0.03 -1.45 0.19
CA TYR A 141 -0.11 -2.63 1.06
C TYR A 141 1.22 -3.18 1.55
N ASP A 142 2.27 -3.09 0.70
CA ASP A 142 3.63 -3.48 1.04
C ASP A 142 4.66 -2.73 0.18
N ALA A 143 5.88 -2.58 0.71
CA ALA A 143 7.00 -1.94 0.03
C ALA A 143 8.30 -2.70 0.34
N VAL A 144 9.25 -2.13 1.07
CA VAL A 144 10.40 -2.89 1.55
C VAL A 144 9.94 -3.99 2.51
N ARG A 145 10.37 -5.21 2.27
CA ARG A 145 10.14 -6.38 3.13
C ARG A 145 11.48 -6.96 3.54
N PRO A 146 11.85 -6.93 4.82
CA PRO A 146 13.08 -7.56 5.29
C PRO A 146 13.14 -9.04 4.91
N VAL A 147 14.31 -9.54 4.53
CA VAL A 147 14.42 -10.93 4.10
C VAL A 147 14.16 -11.91 5.26
N SER A 148 14.38 -11.50 6.50
CA SER A 148 13.98 -12.26 7.69
C SER A 148 12.47 -12.55 7.70
N ILE A 149 11.64 -11.56 7.34
CA ILE A 149 10.18 -11.71 7.19
C ILE A 149 9.86 -12.63 6.01
N GLN A 150 10.52 -12.44 4.88
CA GLN A 150 10.34 -13.32 3.71
C GLN A 150 10.64 -14.80 4.03
N ARG A 151 11.66 -15.07 4.86
CA ARG A 151 11.97 -16.41 5.34
C ARG A 151 10.86 -16.99 6.23
N GLU A 152 10.21 -16.17 7.04
CA GLU A 152 9.07 -16.62 7.84
C GLU A 152 7.85 -16.96 6.97
N MET A 153 7.57 -16.15 5.95
CA MET A 153 6.50 -16.41 4.98
C MET A 153 6.76 -17.68 4.19
N TRP A 154 7.99 -17.86 3.70
CA TRP A 154 8.39 -19.04 2.93
C TRP A 154 8.17 -20.35 3.68
N LYS A 155 8.51 -20.40 4.97
CA LYS A 155 8.33 -21.61 5.80
C LYS A 155 6.90 -22.13 5.84
N VAL A 156 5.90 -21.27 5.60
CA VAL A 156 4.48 -21.67 5.61
C VAL A 156 4.04 -22.27 4.28
N VAL A 157 4.65 -21.82 3.18
CA VAL A 157 4.29 -22.27 1.84
C VAL A 157 5.21 -23.33 1.27
N GLU A 158 6.42 -23.49 1.82
CA GLU A 158 7.42 -24.46 1.36
C GLU A 158 6.86 -25.89 1.37
N GLY A 159 6.96 -26.59 0.24
CA GLY A 159 6.42 -27.93 0.04
C GLY A 159 4.92 -27.96 -0.25
N THR A 160 4.28 -26.81 -0.43
CA THR A 160 2.84 -26.71 -0.80
C THR A 160 2.65 -26.21 -2.23
N ASN A 161 1.41 -26.25 -2.72
CA ASN A 161 1.04 -25.65 -4.00
C ASN A 161 0.98 -24.11 -3.97
N LEU A 162 1.36 -23.49 -2.86
CA LEU A 162 1.38 -22.03 -2.67
C LEU A 162 2.77 -21.43 -2.86
N GLU A 163 3.78 -22.23 -3.16
CA GLU A 163 5.15 -21.74 -3.38
C GLU A 163 5.27 -20.69 -4.48
N ASP A 164 4.41 -20.77 -5.50
CA ASP A 164 4.45 -19.83 -6.63
C ASP A 164 3.99 -18.41 -6.25
N PHE A 165 3.31 -18.25 -5.11
CA PHE A 165 2.82 -16.96 -4.61
C PHE A 165 3.74 -16.26 -3.61
N VAL A 166 4.81 -16.93 -3.17
CA VAL A 166 5.75 -16.37 -2.20
C VAL A 166 7.17 -16.51 -2.72
N ALA A 167 7.85 -15.40 -2.94
CA ALA A 167 9.21 -15.42 -3.45
C ALA A 167 10.14 -16.23 -2.54
N ASN A 168 10.86 -17.20 -3.12
CA ASN A 168 11.80 -18.05 -2.40
C ASN A 168 13.01 -17.23 -1.92
N PRO A 169 13.21 -17.03 -0.61
CA PRO A 169 14.29 -16.21 -0.04
C PRO A 169 15.68 -16.80 -0.22
N HIS A 170 15.78 -18.08 -0.59
CA HIS A 170 17.03 -18.77 -0.84
C HIS A 170 17.53 -18.61 -2.28
N LYS A 171 16.68 -18.13 -3.18
CA LYS A 171 17.05 -17.83 -4.57
C LYS A 171 17.45 -16.35 -4.69
N ARG A 172 18.55 -16.05 -5.42
CA ARG A 172 18.98 -14.68 -5.78
C ARG A 172 19.13 -13.71 -4.60
N LYS A 173 19.40 -14.19 -3.39
CA LYS A 173 19.46 -13.44 -2.13
C LYS A 173 18.11 -12.84 -1.68
N GLY A 174 16.99 -13.20 -2.30
CA GLY A 174 15.66 -12.75 -1.93
C GLY A 174 14.78 -12.38 -3.13
N GLY A 175 13.55 -11.95 -2.84
CA GLY A 175 12.58 -11.42 -3.78
C GLY A 175 12.73 -9.90 -3.98
N PRO A 176 11.94 -9.29 -4.88
CA PRO A 176 12.07 -7.86 -5.23
C PRO A 176 11.80 -6.92 -4.04
N HIS A 177 10.88 -7.25 -3.14
CA HIS A 177 10.64 -6.48 -1.92
C HIS A 177 11.84 -6.43 -0.98
N ASN A 178 12.68 -7.48 -0.98
CA ASN A 178 13.85 -7.55 -0.11
C ASN A 178 14.98 -6.58 -0.52
N PHE A 179 14.88 -5.99 -1.71
CA PHE A 179 15.77 -4.93 -2.20
C PHE A 179 15.10 -3.55 -2.19
N GLY A 180 13.85 -3.44 -1.71
CA GLY A 180 13.08 -2.20 -1.77
C GLY A 180 12.73 -1.75 -3.19
N ILE A 181 12.68 -2.66 -4.16
CA ILE A 181 12.40 -2.35 -5.58
C ILE A 181 10.99 -2.76 -6.02
N ALA A 182 10.17 -3.26 -5.13
CA ALA A 182 8.79 -3.62 -5.41
C ALA A 182 7.81 -2.86 -4.51
N VAL A 183 6.60 -2.70 -5.01
CA VAL A 183 5.47 -2.16 -4.27
C VAL A 183 4.23 -2.97 -4.58
N ASP A 184 3.46 -3.28 -3.53
CA ASP A 184 2.11 -3.81 -3.63
C ASP A 184 1.13 -2.70 -3.30
N LEU A 185 0.22 -2.39 -4.22
CA LEU A 185 -0.68 -1.26 -4.07
C LEU A 185 -2.01 -1.43 -4.82
N THR A 186 -2.97 -0.60 -4.45
CA THR A 186 -4.25 -0.47 -5.13
C THR A 186 -4.61 1.00 -5.36
N LEU A 187 -5.74 1.23 -6.01
CA LEU A 187 -6.39 2.54 -6.13
C LEU A 187 -7.49 2.68 -5.08
N CYS A 188 -7.58 3.86 -4.46
CA CYS A 188 -8.65 4.25 -3.54
C CYS A 188 -9.41 5.46 -4.08
N ASP A 189 -10.68 5.59 -3.67
CA ASP A 189 -11.45 6.82 -3.84
C ASP A 189 -11.04 7.90 -2.81
N CYS A 190 -11.57 9.11 -2.95
CA CYS A 190 -11.30 10.23 -2.04
C CYS A 190 -11.73 9.98 -0.57
N ALA A 191 -12.54 8.97 -0.31
CA ALA A 191 -12.96 8.56 1.03
C ALA A 191 -12.02 7.49 1.64
N GLY A 192 -10.98 7.05 0.89
CA GLY A 192 -10.04 6.03 1.30
C GLY A 192 -10.54 4.59 1.08
N ASN A 193 -11.64 4.40 0.36
CA ASN A 193 -12.14 3.06 0.07
C ASN A 193 -11.38 2.47 -1.13
N PRO A 194 -10.76 1.28 -0.99
CA PRO A 194 -10.14 0.61 -2.12
C PRO A 194 -11.14 0.32 -3.24
N LEU A 195 -10.73 0.53 -4.49
CA LEU A 195 -11.54 0.14 -5.63
C LEU A 195 -11.63 -1.39 -5.71
N PRO A 196 -12.79 -1.96 -6.11
CA PRO A 196 -12.91 -3.41 -6.28
C PRO A 196 -11.98 -3.89 -7.38
N MET A 197 -11.16 -4.90 -7.09
CA MET A 197 -10.17 -5.47 -8.00
C MET A 197 -10.46 -6.94 -8.37
N GLY A 198 -11.58 -7.54 -7.89
CA GLY A 198 -12.00 -8.90 -8.19
C GLY A 198 -11.34 -9.98 -7.34
N SER A 199 -10.31 -9.65 -6.60
CA SER A 199 -9.78 -10.41 -5.48
C SER A 199 -9.20 -9.47 -4.43
N GLU A 200 -9.07 -9.97 -3.22
CA GLU A 200 -8.34 -9.28 -2.16
C GLU A 200 -6.83 -9.33 -2.42
N TYR A 201 -6.09 -8.49 -1.72
CA TYR A 201 -4.64 -8.57 -1.60
C TYR A 201 -4.25 -9.93 -0.98
N ASP A 202 -3.12 -10.50 -1.37
CA ASP A 202 -2.66 -11.83 -0.93
C ASP A 202 -3.62 -12.99 -1.26
N TYR A 203 -4.50 -12.85 -2.25
CA TYR A 203 -5.34 -13.93 -2.72
C TYR A 203 -4.53 -14.97 -3.51
N PHE A 204 -4.40 -16.18 -2.98
CA PHE A 204 -3.65 -17.27 -3.59
C PHE A 204 -4.53 -18.08 -4.56
N GLY A 205 -4.68 -17.59 -5.79
CA GLY A 205 -5.46 -18.25 -6.82
C GLY A 205 -5.62 -17.42 -8.10
N ASP A 206 -6.35 -17.98 -9.06
CA ASP A 206 -6.46 -17.43 -10.42
C ASP A 206 -6.99 -16.00 -10.46
N ARG A 207 -7.88 -15.63 -9.53
CA ARG A 207 -8.39 -14.26 -9.46
C ARG A 207 -7.36 -13.19 -9.08
N ALA A 208 -6.17 -13.55 -8.59
CA ALA A 208 -5.07 -12.62 -8.43
C ALA A 208 -4.37 -12.29 -9.77
N ARG A 209 -4.42 -13.21 -10.72
CA ARG A 209 -3.57 -13.22 -11.91
C ARG A 209 -3.99 -12.20 -12.95
N VAL A 210 -2.99 -11.45 -13.43
CA VAL A 210 -3.13 -10.49 -14.55
C VAL A 210 -3.24 -11.22 -15.89
N ASP A 211 -2.48 -12.29 -16.07
CA ASP A 211 -2.45 -13.07 -17.32
C ASP A 211 -3.74 -13.88 -17.56
N LYS A 212 -4.65 -13.97 -16.58
CA LYS A 212 -5.96 -14.62 -16.68
C LYS A 212 -7.15 -13.65 -16.71
N GLU A 213 -6.94 -12.35 -16.67
CA GLU A 213 -8.02 -11.34 -16.55
C GLU A 213 -9.11 -11.49 -17.62
N GLU A 214 -8.72 -11.79 -18.86
CA GLU A 214 -9.69 -11.94 -19.95
C GLU A 214 -10.55 -13.21 -19.79
N GLU A 215 -9.96 -14.31 -19.34
CA GLU A 215 -10.66 -15.55 -19.04
C GLU A 215 -11.60 -15.37 -17.85
N LEU A 216 -11.11 -14.79 -16.76
CA LEU A 216 -11.88 -14.50 -15.54
C LEU A 216 -13.08 -13.57 -15.83
N PHE A 217 -12.90 -12.60 -16.71
CA PHE A 217 -14.00 -11.72 -17.13
C PHE A 217 -15.03 -12.47 -17.98
N LYS A 218 -14.59 -13.30 -18.92
CA LYS A 218 -15.49 -14.10 -19.76
C LYS A 218 -16.29 -15.15 -18.97
N SER A 219 -15.68 -15.72 -17.92
CA SER A 219 -16.35 -16.68 -17.02
C SER A 219 -17.26 -15.99 -15.99
N GLY A 220 -17.16 -14.66 -15.83
CA GLY A 220 -17.93 -13.90 -14.85
C GLY A 220 -17.34 -13.94 -13.43
N GLU A 221 -16.12 -14.43 -13.27
CA GLU A 221 -15.41 -14.46 -11.98
C GLU A 221 -14.91 -13.07 -11.54
N ILE A 222 -14.66 -12.19 -12.50
CA ILE A 222 -14.47 -10.76 -12.25
C ILE A 222 -15.44 -9.94 -13.09
N THR A 223 -15.90 -8.82 -12.55
CA THR A 223 -16.80 -7.91 -13.24
C THR A 223 -16.05 -6.99 -14.21
N TYR A 224 -16.79 -6.36 -15.13
CA TYR A 224 -16.23 -5.33 -16.01
C TYR A 224 -15.59 -4.18 -15.24
N ARG A 225 -16.19 -3.76 -14.10
CA ARG A 225 -15.65 -2.69 -13.25
C ARG A 225 -14.30 -3.09 -12.65
N GLU A 226 -14.18 -4.29 -12.13
CA GLU A 226 -12.94 -4.80 -11.55
C GLU A 226 -11.83 -4.92 -12.60
N LEU A 227 -12.16 -5.47 -13.78
CA LEU A 227 -11.23 -5.50 -14.91
C LEU A 227 -10.74 -4.10 -15.28
N LYS A 228 -11.63 -3.11 -15.37
CA LYS A 228 -11.26 -1.72 -15.69
C LYS A 228 -10.40 -1.07 -14.61
N ASN A 229 -10.66 -1.34 -13.35
CA ASN A 229 -9.84 -0.83 -12.24
C ASN A 229 -8.42 -1.39 -12.31
N ARG A 230 -8.25 -2.68 -12.55
CA ARG A 230 -6.92 -3.32 -12.76
C ARG A 230 -6.20 -2.75 -13.97
N GLN A 231 -6.91 -2.58 -15.10
CA GLN A 231 -6.35 -1.99 -16.31
C GLN A 231 -5.86 -0.57 -16.07
N LEU A 232 -6.62 0.26 -15.36
CA LEU A 232 -6.24 1.62 -15.01
C LEU A 232 -5.00 1.64 -14.11
N LEU A 233 -4.99 0.83 -13.04
CA LEU A 233 -3.82 0.71 -12.16
C LEU A 233 -2.57 0.33 -12.96
N ARG A 234 -2.66 -0.72 -13.75
CA ARG A 234 -1.56 -1.22 -14.58
C ARG A 234 -1.09 -0.22 -15.62
N GLU A 235 -2.00 0.48 -16.29
CA GLU A 235 -1.68 1.53 -17.27
C GLU A 235 -0.82 2.62 -16.63
N ILE A 236 -1.21 3.14 -15.48
CA ILE A 236 -0.49 4.20 -14.76
C ILE A 236 0.90 3.70 -14.33
N MET A 237 0.97 2.50 -13.76
CA MET A 237 2.23 1.93 -13.29
C MET A 237 3.20 1.65 -14.45
N VAL A 238 2.72 1.08 -15.56
CA VAL A 238 3.54 0.80 -16.74
C VAL A 238 4.02 2.11 -17.39
N GLU A 239 3.18 3.14 -17.48
CA GLU A 239 3.57 4.46 -18.00
C GLU A 239 4.65 5.11 -17.13
N ALA A 240 4.64 4.86 -15.82
CA ALA A 240 5.70 5.27 -14.90
C ALA A 240 6.95 4.38 -14.96
N GLY A 241 6.95 3.34 -15.79
CA GLY A 241 8.08 2.45 -16.04
C GLY A 241 8.18 1.25 -15.09
N TRP A 242 7.12 0.88 -14.39
CA TRP A 242 7.07 -0.32 -13.57
C TRP A 242 6.90 -1.59 -14.40
N ILE A 243 7.37 -2.71 -13.89
CA ILE A 243 7.24 -4.06 -14.45
C ILE A 243 6.08 -4.73 -13.73
N VAL A 244 5.16 -5.28 -14.50
CA VAL A 244 3.98 -6.01 -14.00
C VAL A 244 4.36 -7.44 -13.62
N GLU A 245 3.85 -7.92 -12.49
CA GLU A 245 3.90 -9.33 -12.10
C GLU A 245 2.65 -10.06 -12.65
N PRO A 246 2.79 -11.03 -13.55
CA PRO A 246 1.63 -11.68 -14.15
C PRO A 246 0.74 -12.47 -13.17
N SER A 247 1.28 -12.93 -12.04
CA SER A 247 0.56 -13.71 -11.04
C SER A 247 -0.24 -12.88 -10.04
N GLU A 248 0.03 -11.55 -9.96
CA GLU A 248 -0.48 -10.68 -8.89
C GLU A 248 -0.82 -9.30 -9.42
N TRP A 249 -2.11 -8.91 -9.40
CA TRP A 249 -2.56 -7.63 -9.95
C TRP A 249 -2.06 -6.40 -9.17
N TRP A 250 -1.67 -6.59 -7.91
CA TRP A 250 -1.19 -5.52 -7.00
C TRP A 250 0.31 -5.30 -7.08
N HIS A 251 1.09 -6.28 -7.57
CA HIS A 251 2.55 -6.31 -7.47
C HIS A 251 3.23 -5.65 -8.67
N PHE A 252 4.14 -4.72 -8.39
CA PHE A 252 4.93 -4.02 -9.41
C PHE A 252 6.40 -3.93 -9.00
N GLY A 253 7.29 -4.35 -9.91
CA GLY A 253 8.73 -4.25 -9.75
C GLY A 253 9.34 -3.04 -10.47
N ALA A 254 10.25 -2.31 -9.84
CA ALA A 254 10.92 -1.19 -10.49
C ALA A 254 12.04 -1.63 -11.45
N MET A 255 12.61 -2.78 -11.22
CA MET A 255 13.61 -3.44 -12.06
C MET A 255 13.54 -4.94 -11.81
N THR A 256 14.31 -5.72 -12.59
CA THR A 256 14.38 -7.17 -12.35
C THR A 256 15.12 -7.48 -11.04
N THR A 257 14.72 -8.56 -10.37
CA THR A 257 15.41 -9.03 -9.15
C THR A 257 16.90 -9.33 -9.41
N LYS A 258 17.24 -9.77 -10.64
CA LYS A 258 18.62 -9.99 -11.03
C LYS A 258 19.42 -8.69 -10.98
N GLU A 259 18.95 -7.64 -11.64
CA GLU A 259 19.60 -6.32 -11.62
C GLU A 259 19.71 -5.75 -10.21
N ALA A 260 18.66 -5.89 -9.39
CA ALA A 260 18.67 -5.45 -8.00
C ALA A 260 19.74 -6.19 -7.19
N SER A 261 19.85 -7.51 -7.34
CA SER A 261 20.85 -8.31 -6.60
C SER A 261 22.30 -7.98 -6.93
N GLU A 262 22.55 -7.36 -8.09
CA GLU A 262 23.87 -6.89 -8.52
C GLU A 262 24.19 -5.47 -8.02
N LYS A 263 23.16 -4.64 -7.78
CA LYS A 263 23.31 -3.19 -7.55
C LYS A 263 22.94 -2.73 -6.14
N LEU A 264 22.08 -3.47 -5.45
CA LEU A 264 21.49 -3.05 -4.19
C LEU A 264 21.78 -4.07 -3.07
N PRO A 265 21.90 -3.61 -1.83
CA PRO A 265 21.94 -4.52 -0.70
C PRO A 265 20.57 -5.19 -0.50
N VAL A 266 20.60 -6.42 0.00
CA VAL A 266 19.38 -7.03 0.55
C VAL A 266 19.11 -6.45 1.94
N ILE A 267 17.86 -6.19 2.24
CA ILE A 267 17.42 -5.62 3.52
C ILE A 267 17.09 -6.78 4.47
N GLU A 268 17.80 -6.80 5.62
CA GLU A 268 17.62 -7.80 6.68
C GLU A 268 16.57 -7.38 7.72
#